data_40b5aceb6fff3c0739eafa7732a75c51
#
_entry.id   40b5aceb6fff3c0739eafa7732a75c51
#
_cell.length_a   1.000
_cell.length_b   1.000
_cell.length_c   1.000
_cell.angle_alpha   90.00
_cell.angle_beta   90.00
_cell.angle_gamma   90.00
#
_symmetry.space_group_name_H-M   'P 1'
#
loop_
_entity.id
_entity.type
_entity.pdbx_description
1 polymer ?
#
loop_
_entity_poly.entity_id
_entity_poly.type
_entity_poly.pdbx_seq_one_letter_code
_entity_poly.pdbx_strand_id
1 'polypeptide(L)'
;MEETVTVDLSNTYLHYAERTMRQNGLTGREHHYVRADVMRWISDMRQTRDRWDLIFCDPPTFSNSSKMGRRTWDVQRDHAELIIGMSRLLTREGEAIFSCNLRTFKPDIEKMARAGVVLTDITAQTIPEDFARNQRIHHCYIVRRYTVDEAMRLSGLE
;
A
#
# COMPACT_ATOMS: atom_id res chain seq x y z
N MET A 1 -12.06 0.57 15.47
CA MET A 1 -11.29 1.42 14.52
C MET A 1 -11.52 2.87 14.93
N GLU A 2 -10.51 3.48 15.49
CA GLU A 2 -10.66 4.81 16.08
C GLU A 2 -10.53 5.92 15.06
N GLU A 3 -9.62 5.79 14.11
CA GLU A 3 -9.34 6.82 13.11
C GLU A 3 -8.97 6.20 11.78
N THR A 4 -9.42 6.82 10.69
CA THR A 4 -9.03 6.39 9.33
C THR A 4 -8.60 7.58 8.49
N VAL A 5 -7.67 7.35 7.57
CA VAL A 5 -7.25 8.33 6.58
C VAL A 5 -7.30 7.67 5.21
N THR A 6 -8.06 8.26 4.31
CA THR A 6 -8.15 7.84 2.91
C THR A 6 -7.46 8.88 2.04
N VAL A 7 -6.46 8.45 1.27
CA VAL A 7 -5.66 9.33 0.42
C VAL A 7 -5.84 8.94 -1.03
N ASP A 8 -6.26 9.89 -1.86
CA ASP A 8 -6.38 9.72 -3.31
C ASP A 8 -6.15 11.06 -4.02
N LEU A 9 -5.68 11.00 -5.23
CA LEU A 9 -5.49 12.19 -6.07
C LEU A 9 -6.80 12.70 -6.66
N SER A 10 -7.83 11.87 -6.73
CA SER A 10 -9.12 12.13 -7.34
C SER A 10 -10.18 12.51 -6.31
N ASN A 11 -10.74 13.73 -6.42
CA ASN A 11 -11.89 14.14 -5.61
C ASN A 11 -13.09 13.22 -5.83
N THR A 12 -13.29 12.74 -7.04
CA THR A 12 -14.42 11.86 -7.38
C THR A 12 -14.34 10.57 -6.57
N TYR A 13 -13.18 9.93 -6.51
CA TYR A 13 -12.99 8.71 -5.74
C TYR A 13 -13.06 8.96 -4.23
N LEU A 14 -12.58 10.10 -3.76
CA LEU A 14 -12.73 10.48 -2.34
C LEU A 14 -14.20 10.68 -1.96
N HIS A 15 -15.01 11.28 -2.83
CA HIS A 15 -16.44 11.40 -2.61
C HIS A 15 -17.15 10.03 -2.59
N TYR A 16 -16.76 9.11 -3.45
CA TYR A 16 -17.27 7.73 -3.42
C TYR A 16 -16.87 7.01 -2.13
N ALA A 17 -15.64 7.17 -1.70
CA ALA A 17 -15.17 6.59 -0.44
C ALA A 17 -15.97 7.11 0.75
N GLU A 18 -16.14 8.43 0.85
CA GLU A 18 -16.94 9.06 1.91
C GLU A 18 -18.39 8.57 1.89
N ARG A 19 -19.00 8.51 0.71
CA ARG A 19 -20.36 8.02 0.52
C ARG A 19 -20.51 6.57 0.96
N THR A 20 -19.57 5.72 0.58
CA THR A 20 -19.54 4.30 0.99
C THR A 20 -19.41 4.16 2.50
N MET A 21 -18.54 4.94 3.12
CA MET A 21 -18.37 4.97 4.57
C MET A 21 -19.69 5.37 5.26
N ARG A 22 -20.36 6.40 4.78
CA ARG A 22 -21.66 6.85 5.32
C ARG A 22 -22.72 5.78 5.21
N GLN A 23 -22.78 5.08 4.08
CA GLN A 23 -23.75 3.98 3.87
C GLN A 23 -23.54 2.83 4.84
N ASN A 24 -22.34 2.72 5.41
CA ASN A 24 -21.98 1.70 6.41
C ASN A 24 -21.96 2.27 7.84
N GLY A 25 -22.53 3.45 8.06
CA GLY A 25 -22.64 4.05 9.39
C GLY A 25 -21.35 4.69 9.92
N LEU A 26 -20.35 4.88 9.06
CA LEU A 26 -19.04 5.43 9.43
C LEU A 26 -18.98 6.92 9.06
N THR A 27 -19.64 7.75 9.85
CA THR A 27 -19.87 9.17 9.54
C THR A 27 -19.13 10.16 10.44
N GLY A 28 -18.31 9.68 11.37
CA GLY A 28 -17.64 10.52 12.37
C GLY A 28 -16.52 11.39 11.80
N ARG A 29 -16.07 12.36 12.57
CA ARG A 29 -14.95 13.25 12.23
C ARG A 29 -13.59 12.55 12.26
N GLU A 30 -13.52 11.37 12.82
CA GLU A 30 -12.36 10.50 12.89
C GLU A 30 -12.01 9.90 11.50
N HIS A 31 -12.89 10.02 10.51
CA HIS A 31 -12.66 9.54 9.15
C HIS A 31 -12.25 10.70 8.27
N HIS A 32 -10.98 10.71 7.86
CA HIS A 32 -10.38 11.80 7.08
C HIS A 32 -10.21 11.40 5.62
N TYR A 33 -10.41 12.36 4.73
CA TYR A 33 -10.25 12.18 3.28
C TYR A 33 -9.29 13.23 2.76
N VAL A 34 -8.16 12.80 2.22
CA VAL A 34 -7.07 13.69 1.81
C VAL A 34 -6.83 13.58 0.31
N ARG A 35 -6.98 14.69 -0.40
CA ARG A 35 -6.59 14.76 -1.79
C ARG A 35 -5.10 15.07 -1.89
N ALA A 36 -4.33 14.08 -2.31
CA ALA A 36 -2.88 14.24 -2.45
C ALA A 36 -2.29 13.18 -3.38
N ASP A 37 -1.13 13.47 -3.95
CA ASP A 37 -0.26 12.46 -4.53
C ASP A 37 0.26 11.59 -3.38
N VAL A 38 -0.01 10.28 -3.43
CA VAL A 38 0.29 9.35 -2.34
C VAL A 38 1.78 9.31 -2.00
N MET A 39 2.66 9.32 -2.99
CA MET A 39 4.11 9.29 -2.75
C MET A 39 4.59 10.54 -2.00
N ARG A 40 4.08 11.70 -2.40
CA ARG A 40 4.37 12.95 -1.72
C ARG A 40 3.76 12.99 -0.31
N TRP A 41 2.53 12.54 -0.17
CA TRP A 41 1.86 12.49 1.13
C TRP A 41 2.62 11.59 2.12
N ILE A 42 3.08 10.43 1.68
CA ILE A 42 3.90 9.51 2.50
C ILE A 42 5.18 10.22 2.95
N SER A 43 5.86 10.91 2.04
CA SER A 43 7.09 11.64 2.35
C SER A 43 6.85 12.73 3.39
N ASP A 44 5.76 13.48 3.25
CA ASP A 44 5.39 14.54 4.20
C ASP A 44 5.01 13.96 5.57
N MET A 45 4.26 12.88 5.59
CA MET A 45 3.82 12.24 6.85
C MET A 45 4.96 11.62 7.65
N ARG A 46 6.06 11.25 7.00
CA ARG A 46 7.26 10.78 7.72
C ARG A 46 7.85 11.85 8.65
N GLN A 47 7.61 13.12 8.34
CA GLN A 47 8.07 14.24 9.18
C GLN A 47 7.18 14.47 10.40
N THR A 48 6.02 13.84 10.45
CA THR A 48 5.08 13.90 11.56
C THR A 48 5.29 12.73 12.54
N ARG A 49 4.53 12.74 13.64
CA ARG A 49 4.51 11.64 14.61
C ARG A 49 3.38 10.63 14.34
N ASP A 50 2.52 10.91 13.38
CA ASP A 50 1.38 10.06 13.08
C ASP A 50 1.83 8.73 12.47
N ARG A 51 1.30 7.63 13.01
CA ARG A 51 1.57 6.28 12.54
C ARG A 51 0.29 5.47 12.58
N TRP A 52 0.21 4.46 11.73
CA TRP A 52 -0.99 3.63 11.56
C TRP A 52 -0.68 2.17 11.87
N ASP A 53 -1.68 1.49 12.44
CA ASP A 53 -1.58 0.06 12.77
C ASP A 53 -1.84 -0.81 11.54
N LEU A 54 -2.64 -0.30 10.60
CA LEU A 54 -2.97 -0.99 9.36
C LEU A 54 -3.00 0.00 8.20
N ILE A 55 -2.29 -0.35 7.14
CA ILE A 55 -2.31 0.41 5.89
C ILE A 55 -2.70 -0.53 4.76
N PHE A 56 -3.69 -0.14 3.97
CA PHE A 56 -4.07 -0.85 2.74
C PHE A 56 -3.71 0.00 1.53
N CYS A 57 -3.06 -0.62 0.54
CA CYS A 57 -2.64 0.06 -0.68
C CYS A 57 -2.81 -0.84 -1.90
N ASP A 58 -3.60 -0.39 -2.85
CA ASP A 58 -3.84 -1.07 -4.14
C ASP A 58 -3.64 -0.06 -5.27
N PRO A 59 -2.39 0.26 -5.64
CA PRO A 59 -2.11 1.26 -6.65
C PRO A 59 -2.47 0.74 -8.05
N PRO A 60 -2.71 1.64 -9.02
CA PRO A 60 -2.87 1.24 -10.40
C PRO A 60 -1.57 0.61 -10.93
N THR A 61 -1.69 -0.20 -11.99
CA THR A 61 -0.52 -0.72 -12.70
C THR A 61 0.29 0.43 -13.32
N PHE A 62 -0.41 1.40 -13.86
CA PHE A 62 0.16 2.53 -14.59
C PHE A 62 -0.62 3.80 -14.31
N SER A 63 0.06 4.92 -14.18
CA SER A 63 -0.60 6.22 -14.13
C SER A 63 0.33 7.29 -14.71
N ASN A 64 -0.21 8.13 -15.59
CA ASN A 64 0.48 9.26 -16.18
C ASN A 64 -0.35 10.56 -16.03
N SER A 65 -1.15 10.64 -14.98
CA SER A 65 -2.00 11.80 -14.72
C SER A 65 -1.17 13.07 -14.62
N SER A 66 -1.61 14.14 -15.31
CA SER A 66 -1.02 15.48 -15.21
C SER A 66 -1.05 16.04 -13.77
N LYS A 67 -1.97 15.54 -12.93
CA LYS A 67 -2.06 15.89 -11.50
C LYS A 67 -0.89 15.38 -10.67
N MET A 68 -0.11 14.44 -11.20
CA MET A 68 1.14 13.93 -10.59
C MET A 68 2.35 14.77 -11.01
N GLY A 69 2.15 15.89 -11.71
CA GLY A 69 3.21 16.68 -12.29
C GLY A 69 3.87 15.94 -13.45
N ARG A 70 5.21 16.01 -13.55
CA ARG A 70 5.99 15.34 -14.61
C ARG A 70 6.27 13.88 -14.33
N ARG A 71 5.88 13.37 -13.15
CA ARG A 71 6.17 12.03 -12.73
C ARG A 71 5.07 11.07 -13.18
N THR A 72 5.47 9.99 -13.84
CA THR A 72 4.59 8.85 -14.13
C THR A 72 4.73 7.81 -13.02
N TRP A 73 3.68 7.01 -12.85
CA TRP A 73 3.69 5.86 -11.96
C TRP A 73 3.72 4.56 -12.78
N ASP A 74 4.59 3.65 -12.37
CA ASP A 74 4.67 2.29 -12.89
C ASP A 74 4.90 1.34 -11.72
N VAL A 75 3.97 0.41 -11.47
CA VAL A 75 4.02 -0.44 -10.27
C VAL A 75 5.27 -1.31 -10.23
N GLN A 76 5.71 -1.84 -11.36
CA GLN A 76 6.93 -2.67 -11.39
C GLN A 76 8.18 -1.85 -11.06
N ARG A 77 8.27 -0.66 -11.55
CA ARG A 77 9.39 0.26 -11.30
C ARG A 77 9.36 0.86 -9.91
N ASP A 78 8.18 1.28 -9.44
CA ASP A 78 8.04 2.19 -8.30
C ASP A 78 7.52 1.53 -7.02
N HIS A 79 7.10 0.24 -7.08
CA HIS A 79 6.49 -0.43 -5.92
C HIS A 79 7.38 -0.47 -4.68
N ALA A 80 8.68 -0.71 -4.84
CA ALA A 80 9.58 -0.85 -3.70
C ALA A 80 9.67 0.46 -2.91
N GLU A 81 9.79 1.60 -3.60
CA GLU A 81 9.81 2.92 -2.98
C GLU A 81 8.50 3.20 -2.22
N LEU A 82 7.36 2.88 -2.83
CA LEU A 82 6.05 3.02 -2.19
C LEU A 82 5.92 2.15 -0.94
N ILE A 83 6.25 0.87 -1.05
CA ILE A 83 6.12 -0.10 0.05
C ILE A 83 7.05 0.26 1.20
N ILE A 84 8.30 0.61 0.91
CA ILE A 84 9.25 1.06 1.93
C ILE A 84 8.72 2.31 2.63
N GLY A 85 8.21 3.29 1.87
CA GLY A 85 7.62 4.50 2.41
C GLY A 85 6.43 4.20 3.33
N MET A 86 5.50 3.36 2.89
CA MET A 86 4.36 2.92 3.72
C MET A 86 4.81 2.25 5.01
N SER A 87 5.81 1.37 4.92
CA SER A 87 6.28 0.62 6.09
C SER A 87 6.76 1.53 7.21
N ARG A 88 7.30 2.70 6.85
CA ARG A 88 7.79 3.68 7.82
C ARG A 88 6.69 4.49 8.49
N LEU A 89 5.47 4.41 7.97
CA LEU A 89 4.28 4.99 8.60
C LEU A 89 3.55 4.00 9.51
N LEU A 90 4.01 2.76 9.60
CA LEU A 90 3.45 1.75 10.48
C LEU A 90 3.91 1.95 11.93
N THR A 91 3.00 1.67 12.86
CA THR A 91 3.38 1.44 14.25
C THR A 91 4.31 0.23 14.35
N ARG A 92 4.95 0.04 15.50
CA ARG A 92 5.95 -1.02 15.69
C ARG A 92 5.45 -2.41 15.31
N GLU A 93 4.21 -2.73 15.65
CA GLU A 93 3.58 -4.03 15.36
C GLU A 93 2.57 -3.95 14.21
N GLY A 94 2.49 -2.80 13.55
CA GLY A 94 1.60 -2.58 12.43
C GLY A 94 1.99 -3.38 11.21
N GLU A 95 1.02 -3.58 10.34
CA GLU A 95 1.24 -4.24 9.06
C GLU A 95 0.50 -3.52 7.95
N ALA A 96 1.02 -3.64 6.73
CA ALA A 96 0.35 -3.14 5.55
C ALA A 96 -0.04 -4.29 4.64
N ILE A 97 -1.06 -4.05 3.83
CA ILE A 97 -1.47 -4.94 2.75
C ILE A 97 -1.24 -4.19 1.45
N PHE A 98 -0.45 -4.80 0.58
CA PHE A 98 -0.18 -4.27 -0.76
C PHE A 98 -0.71 -5.24 -1.81
N SER A 99 -1.49 -4.74 -2.75
CA SER A 99 -1.98 -5.51 -3.88
C SER A 99 -1.74 -4.79 -5.20
N CYS A 100 -1.65 -5.54 -6.30
CA CYS A 100 -1.58 -4.98 -7.64
C CYS A 100 -2.10 -5.98 -8.67
N ASN A 101 -2.44 -5.48 -9.87
CA ASN A 101 -3.05 -6.26 -10.95
C ASN A 101 -2.09 -6.58 -12.09
N LEU A 102 -0.81 -6.29 -11.97
CA LEU A 102 0.18 -6.62 -13.00
C LEU A 102 0.49 -8.13 -12.96
N ARG A 103 0.11 -8.86 -14.00
CA ARG A 103 0.32 -10.32 -14.06
C ARG A 103 1.78 -10.73 -13.92
N THR A 104 2.68 -9.97 -14.52
CA THR A 104 4.12 -10.23 -14.54
C THR A 104 4.84 -9.61 -13.35
N PHE A 105 4.11 -9.14 -12.35
CA PHE A 105 4.68 -8.47 -11.20
C PHE A 105 5.69 -9.34 -10.47
N LYS A 106 6.88 -8.78 -10.26
CA LYS A 106 7.94 -9.39 -9.45
C LYS A 106 8.42 -8.38 -8.42
N PRO A 107 8.12 -8.59 -7.15
CA PRO A 107 8.59 -7.67 -6.11
C PRO A 107 10.12 -7.67 -6.02
N ASP A 108 10.68 -6.49 -5.83
CA ASP A 108 12.11 -6.30 -5.59
C ASP A 108 12.43 -6.63 -4.11
N ILE A 109 12.47 -7.91 -3.81
CA ILE A 109 12.64 -8.45 -2.47
C ILE A 109 13.94 -7.95 -1.84
N GLU A 110 15.03 -7.94 -2.59
CA GLU A 110 16.34 -7.51 -2.08
C GLU A 110 16.33 -6.05 -1.65
N LYS A 111 15.83 -5.16 -2.51
CA LYS A 111 15.75 -3.72 -2.18
C LYS A 111 14.92 -3.48 -0.93
N MET A 112 13.79 -4.17 -0.79
CA MET A 112 12.92 -4.05 0.37
C MET A 112 13.56 -4.64 1.62
N ALA A 113 14.18 -5.80 1.55
CA ALA A 113 14.87 -6.41 2.68
C ALA A 113 16.01 -5.53 3.20
N ARG A 114 16.76 -4.89 2.33
CA ARG A 114 17.81 -3.92 2.70
C ARG A 114 17.28 -2.69 3.44
N ALA A 115 15.98 -2.43 3.32
CA ALA A 115 15.28 -1.38 4.07
C ALA A 115 14.52 -1.93 5.31
N GLY A 116 14.72 -3.20 5.66
CA GLY A 116 14.05 -3.83 6.80
C GLY A 116 12.62 -4.24 6.52
N VAL A 117 12.23 -4.44 5.27
CA VAL A 117 10.86 -4.75 4.86
C VAL A 117 10.76 -6.17 4.33
N VAL A 118 9.78 -6.92 4.83
CA VAL A 118 9.51 -8.29 4.39
C VAL A 118 8.09 -8.37 3.82
N LEU A 119 7.98 -8.99 2.65
CA LEU A 119 6.71 -9.31 2.01
C LEU A 119 6.36 -10.77 2.25
N THR A 120 5.14 -11.02 2.71
CA THR A 120 4.55 -12.35 2.77
C THR A 120 3.47 -12.46 1.70
N ASP A 121 3.65 -13.35 0.74
CA ASP A 121 2.70 -13.54 -0.35
C ASP A 121 1.46 -14.27 0.17
N ILE A 122 0.31 -13.60 0.09
CA ILE A 122 -0.99 -14.15 0.46
C ILE A 122 -1.94 -14.22 -0.74
N THR A 123 -1.41 -14.16 -1.95
CA THR A 123 -2.20 -14.11 -3.18
C THR A 123 -3.23 -15.25 -3.23
N ALA A 124 -2.80 -16.49 -2.94
CA ALA A 124 -3.67 -17.64 -3.00
C ALA A 124 -4.87 -17.56 -2.03
N GLN A 125 -4.69 -16.93 -0.86
CA GLN A 125 -5.73 -16.77 0.16
C GLN A 125 -6.73 -15.67 -0.20
N THR A 126 -6.38 -14.78 -1.13
CA THR A 126 -7.20 -13.59 -1.48
C THR A 126 -7.95 -13.74 -2.80
N ILE A 127 -7.69 -14.80 -3.57
CA ILE A 127 -8.39 -15.05 -4.83
C ILE A 127 -9.76 -15.67 -4.53
N PRO A 128 -10.87 -15.04 -4.98
CA PRO A 128 -12.20 -15.64 -4.85
C PRO A 128 -12.29 -16.97 -5.59
N GLU A 129 -13.12 -17.89 -5.12
CA GLU A 129 -13.30 -19.22 -5.71
C GLU A 129 -13.65 -19.17 -7.20
N ASP A 130 -14.45 -18.21 -7.62
CA ASP A 130 -14.84 -17.99 -9.02
C ASP A 130 -13.64 -17.70 -9.93
N PHE A 131 -12.54 -17.19 -9.38
CA PHE A 131 -11.32 -16.85 -10.10
C PHE A 131 -10.17 -17.85 -9.85
N ALA A 132 -10.43 -18.97 -9.19
CA ALA A 132 -9.40 -19.95 -8.83
C ALA A 132 -8.64 -20.53 -10.03
N ARG A 133 -9.26 -20.52 -11.21
CA ARG A 133 -8.65 -20.99 -12.46
C ARG A 133 -7.56 -20.06 -13.01
N ASN A 134 -7.58 -18.79 -12.61
CA ASN A 134 -6.61 -17.80 -13.03
C ASN A 134 -5.97 -17.13 -11.80
N GLN A 135 -4.99 -17.80 -11.21
CA GLN A 135 -4.30 -17.35 -10.01
C GLN A 135 -3.39 -16.12 -10.23
N ARG A 136 -3.27 -15.64 -11.47
CA ARG A 136 -2.42 -14.50 -11.83
C ARG A 136 -3.21 -13.21 -12.06
N ILE A 137 -4.48 -13.14 -11.65
CA ILE A 137 -5.31 -11.95 -11.84
C ILE A 137 -4.86 -10.79 -10.96
N HIS A 138 -4.26 -11.06 -9.80
CA HIS A 138 -3.67 -10.06 -8.91
C HIS A 138 -2.59 -10.70 -8.04
N HIS A 139 -1.82 -9.85 -7.39
CA HIS A 139 -0.84 -10.21 -6.39
C HIS A 139 -1.16 -9.48 -5.10
N CYS A 140 -1.07 -10.16 -3.96
CA CYS A 140 -1.36 -9.57 -2.66
C CYS A 140 -0.34 -10.01 -1.62
N TYR A 141 0.16 -9.06 -0.84
CA TYR A 141 1.22 -9.27 0.14
C TYR A 141 0.89 -8.61 1.46
N ILE A 142 1.27 -9.28 2.56
CA ILE A 142 1.40 -8.62 3.87
C ILE A 142 2.80 -8.03 3.95
N VAL A 143 2.88 -6.78 4.37
CA VAL A 143 4.12 -6.02 4.51
C VAL A 143 4.38 -5.80 5.99
N ARG A 144 5.55 -6.22 6.47
CA ARG A 144 5.99 -6.01 7.85
C ARG A 144 7.40 -5.45 7.89
N ARG A 145 7.68 -4.74 8.97
CA ARG A 145 8.96 -4.10 9.19
C ARG A 145 9.77 -4.88 10.23
N TYR A 146 11.05 -5.08 9.94
CA TYR A 146 12.02 -5.77 10.78
C TYR A 146 13.33 -4.99 10.81
N THR A 147 14.31 -5.48 11.57
CA THR A 147 15.70 -5.05 11.38
C THR A 147 16.19 -5.53 10.01
N VAL A 148 17.21 -4.86 9.47
CA VAL A 148 17.76 -5.26 8.16
C VAL A 148 18.25 -6.71 8.17
N ASP A 149 18.95 -7.12 9.22
CA ASP A 149 19.46 -8.49 9.34
C ASP A 149 18.34 -9.54 9.35
N GLU A 150 17.27 -9.29 10.10
CA GLU A 150 16.10 -10.17 10.13
C GLU A 150 15.38 -10.20 8.78
N ALA A 151 15.23 -9.03 8.15
CA ALA A 151 14.57 -8.93 6.85
C ALA A 151 15.34 -9.70 5.76
N MET A 152 16.68 -9.59 5.76
CA MET A 152 17.52 -10.33 4.82
C MET A 152 17.38 -11.83 5.03
N ARG A 153 17.43 -12.30 6.28
CA ARG A 153 17.25 -13.72 6.62
C ARG A 153 15.86 -14.24 6.22
N LEU A 154 14.80 -13.53 6.61
CA LEU A 154 13.43 -13.94 6.31
C LEU A 154 13.13 -13.92 4.81
N SER A 155 13.85 -13.13 4.05
CA SER A 155 13.73 -13.04 2.59
C SER A 155 14.65 -14.02 1.84
N GLY A 156 15.42 -14.85 2.56
CA GLY A 156 16.29 -15.84 1.96
C GLY A 156 17.54 -15.26 1.28
N LEU A 157 18.01 -14.11 1.73
CA LEU A 157 19.12 -13.35 1.10
C LEU A 157 20.42 -13.37 1.94
N GLU A 158 20.57 -14.32 2.82
CA GLU A 158 21.83 -14.49 3.57
C GLU A 158 22.95 -15.06 2.71
#